data_395ad4d567044da1da9cd35c0d096ba4
#
_entry.id   395ad4d567044da1da9cd35c0d096ba4
#
_cell.length_a   1.000
_cell.length_b   1.000
_cell.length_c   1.000
_cell.angle_alpha   90.00
_cell.angle_beta   90.00
_cell.angle_gamma   90.00
#
_symmetry.space_group_name_H-M   'P 1'
#
loop_
_entity.id
_entity.type
_entity.pdbx_description
1 polymer ?
#
loop_
_entity_poly.entity_id
_entity_poly.type
_entity_poly.pdbx_seq_one_letter_code
_entity_poly.pdbx_strand_id
1 'polypeptide(L)'
;MTKHIYDFSQLDLSRVAVIGSAGSGKTTFSKKIGSLIGVTPTHLDKILLGENWTDLTHEQHVQILAPIVEGPTWLIDGMWSKTLDMRYKRATLVLFLDYKPAVCAWRAMTRSFKHMGKQRDDLAPGCKDKLDLKFYKYILGFRKGCRLKVLQAMQDHPEIPIISFAKPKQAQEFLAQLQQYLNDKQN
;
A
#
# COMPACT_ATOMS: atom_id res chain seq x y z
N MET A 1 17.95 -18.96 8.59
CA MET A 1 17.10 -17.94 7.96
C MET A 1 17.85 -16.62 8.02
N THR A 2 18.32 -16.12 6.91
CA THR A 2 19.09 -14.87 6.84
C THR A 2 18.16 -13.71 7.19
N LYS A 3 18.49 -12.98 8.25
CA LYS A 3 17.78 -11.76 8.64
C LYS A 3 18.19 -10.67 7.63
N HIS A 4 17.24 -10.11 6.90
CA HIS A 4 17.50 -8.95 6.06
C HIS A 4 17.83 -7.75 6.95
N ILE A 5 18.98 -7.14 6.73
CA ILE A 5 19.38 -5.89 7.40
C ILE A 5 19.13 -4.76 6.40
N TYR A 6 18.36 -3.75 6.83
CA TYR A 6 18.05 -2.57 6.02
C TYR A 6 18.93 -1.40 6.45
N ASP A 7 19.54 -0.71 5.49
CA ASP A 7 20.26 0.54 5.76
C ASP A 7 19.31 1.72 5.63
N PHE A 8 18.72 2.12 6.74
CA PHE A 8 17.78 3.24 6.80
C PHE A 8 18.45 4.60 6.63
N SER A 9 19.77 4.70 6.75
CA SER A 9 20.49 5.97 6.54
C SER A 9 20.45 6.42 5.08
N GLN A 10 20.25 5.48 4.16
CA GLN A 10 20.16 5.71 2.72
C GLN A 10 18.71 5.84 2.21
N LEU A 11 17.71 5.68 3.10
CA LEU A 11 16.30 5.72 2.71
C LEU A 11 15.69 7.11 3.00
N ASP A 12 15.19 7.74 1.95
CA ASP A 12 14.34 8.92 2.09
C ASP A 12 12.89 8.50 2.32
N LEU A 13 12.38 8.79 3.51
CA LEU A 13 11.02 8.46 3.95
C LEU A 13 10.03 9.62 3.75
N SER A 14 10.40 10.65 2.99
CA SER A 14 9.52 11.83 2.79
C SER A 14 8.32 11.50 1.92
N ARG A 15 8.46 10.69 0.87
CA ARG A 15 7.38 10.33 -0.06
C ARG A 15 7.32 8.82 -0.27
N VAL A 16 6.55 8.14 0.58
CA VAL A 16 6.51 6.68 0.63
C VAL A 16 5.23 6.14 0.01
N ALA A 17 5.36 5.28 -1.00
CA ALA A 17 4.26 4.53 -1.59
C ALA A 17 4.22 3.09 -1.06
N VAL A 18 3.10 2.68 -0.47
CA VAL A 18 2.88 1.29 -0.01
C VAL A 18 1.92 0.58 -0.97
N ILE A 19 2.43 -0.37 -1.72
CA ILE A 19 1.69 -1.08 -2.76
C ILE A 19 1.59 -2.59 -2.48
N GLY A 20 0.65 -3.25 -3.15
CA GLY A 20 0.42 -4.69 -2.99
C GLY A 20 -1.02 -5.09 -3.20
N SER A 21 -1.30 -6.40 -3.24
CA SER A 21 -2.65 -6.94 -3.43
C SER A 21 -3.62 -6.53 -2.31
N ALA A 22 -4.91 -6.55 -2.59
CA ALA A 22 -5.91 -6.52 -1.52
C ALA A 22 -5.68 -7.71 -0.57
N GLY A 23 -5.87 -7.50 0.74
CA GLY A 23 -5.58 -8.50 1.77
C GLY A 23 -4.09 -8.65 2.13
N SER A 24 -3.15 -7.93 1.48
CA SER A 24 -1.73 -7.96 1.87
C SER A 24 -1.46 -7.26 3.21
N GLY A 25 -2.36 -6.37 3.68
CA GLY A 25 -2.24 -5.64 4.93
C GLY A 25 -1.58 -4.26 4.80
N LYS A 26 -1.63 -3.66 3.61
CA LYS A 26 -1.11 -2.31 3.32
C LYS A 26 -1.54 -1.28 4.35
N THR A 27 -2.84 -1.15 4.60
CA THR A 27 -3.40 -0.18 5.54
C THR A 27 -2.82 -0.32 6.95
N THR A 28 -2.70 -1.55 7.46
CA THR A 28 -2.09 -1.79 8.77
C THR A 28 -0.60 -1.46 8.78
N PHE A 29 0.09 -1.79 7.70
CA PHE A 29 1.51 -1.51 7.53
C PHE A 29 1.77 0.00 7.43
N SER A 30 0.99 0.72 6.63
CA SER A 30 1.07 2.18 6.48
C SER A 30 0.76 2.92 7.78
N LYS A 31 -0.27 2.50 8.52
CA LYS A 31 -0.56 3.10 9.83
C LYS A 31 0.62 2.96 10.80
N LYS A 32 1.29 1.79 10.82
CA LYS A 32 2.49 1.59 11.65
C LYS A 32 3.67 2.46 11.20
N ILE A 33 3.96 2.49 9.89
CA ILE A 33 5.01 3.39 9.36
C ILE A 33 4.68 4.83 9.69
N GLY A 34 3.45 5.27 9.41
CA GLY A 34 3.01 6.63 9.67
C GLY A 34 3.20 7.07 11.12
N SER A 35 2.89 6.17 12.07
CA SER A 35 3.15 6.43 13.50
C SER A 35 4.64 6.58 13.81
N LEU A 36 5.52 5.83 13.11
CA LEU A 36 6.97 5.89 13.33
C LEU A 36 7.60 7.15 12.75
N ILE A 37 7.15 7.61 11.58
CA ILE A 37 7.73 8.76 10.87
C ILE A 37 6.95 10.06 11.04
N GLY A 38 5.86 10.06 11.82
CA GLY A 38 5.02 11.25 12.07
C GLY A 38 4.17 11.68 10.88
N VAL A 39 3.86 10.78 9.92
CA VAL A 39 3.08 11.10 8.71
C VAL A 39 1.77 10.33 8.70
N THR A 40 0.65 11.04 8.58
CA THR A 40 -0.67 10.38 8.45
C THR A 40 -0.81 9.71 7.07
N PRO A 41 -1.10 8.40 7.00
CA PRO A 41 -1.23 7.73 5.72
C PRO A 41 -2.51 8.12 4.97
N THR A 42 -2.38 8.36 3.67
CA THR A 42 -3.50 8.50 2.73
C THR A 42 -3.87 7.14 2.16
N HIS A 43 -5.08 6.68 2.47
CA HIS A 43 -5.63 5.40 1.98
C HIS A 43 -6.37 5.63 0.66
N LEU A 44 -5.83 5.13 -0.46
CA LEU A 44 -6.45 5.34 -1.78
C LEU A 44 -7.86 4.77 -1.88
N ASP A 45 -8.13 3.65 -1.23
CA ASP A 45 -9.46 3.04 -1.21
C ASP A 45 -10.50 3.94 -0.51
N LYS A 46 -10.05 4.93 0.27
CA LYS A 46 -10.92 5.91 0.91
C LYS A 46 -11.22 7.12 0.02
N ILE A 47 -10.25 7.56 -0.77
CA ILE A 47 -10.35 8.82 -1.53
C ILE A 47 -10.62 8.64 -3.02
N LEU A 48 -10.27 7.48 -3.60
CA LEU A 48 -10.48 7.17 -5.02
C LEU A 48 -11.67 6.26 -5.29
N LEU A 49 -12.31 5.73 -4.25
CA LEU A 49 -13.56 5.01 -4.36
C LEU A 49 -14.68 5.98 -4.00
N GLY A 50 -15.70 6.05 -4.86
CA GLY A 50 -16.88 6.85 -4.58
C GLY A 50 -17.76 6.21 -3.51
N GLU A 51 -18.66 7.00 -2.93
CA GLU A 51 -19.62 6.51 -1.95
C GLU A 51 -20.45 5.34 -2.50
N ASN A 52 -20.80 4.40 -1.63
CA ASN A 52 -21.60 3.22 -1.98
C ASN A 52 -21.02 2.41 -3.16
N TRP A 53 -19.69 2.30 -3.26
CA TRP A 53 -18.97 1.58 -4.32
C TRP A 53 -19.14 2.21 -5.71
N THR A 54 -19.40 3.50 -5.81
CA THR A 54 -19.48 4.21 -7.08
C THR A 54 -18.08 4.33 -7.70
N ASP A 55 -17.96 3.99 -8.98
CA ASP A 55 -16.70 4.17 -9.72
C ASP A 55 -16.52 5.65 -10.10
N LEU A 56 -15.38 6.21 -9.71
CA LEU A 56 -14.94 7.52 -10.18
C LEU A 56 -14.19 7.38 -11.51
N THR A 57 -14.23 8.44 -12.34
CA THR A 57 -13.48 8.47 -13.60
C THR A 57 -11.98 8.58 -13.36
N HIS A 58 -11.18 8.29 -14.38
CA HIS A 58 -9.73 8.45 -14.30
C HIS A 58 -9.33 9.90 -14.02
N GLU A 59 -10.01 10.85 -14.68
CA GLU A 59 -9.80 12.28 -14.51
C GLU A 59 -10.06 12.73 -13.08
N GLN A 60 -11.13 12.22 -12.45
CA GLN A 60 -11.44 12.48 -11.05
C GLN A 60 -10.34 11.90 -10.13
N HIS A 61 -9.85 10.68 -10.41
CA HIS A 61 -8.72 10.12 -9.66
C HIS A 61 -7.47 11.00 -9.75
N VAL A 62 -7.15 11.50 -10.94
CA VAL A 62 -6.01 12.40 -11.15
C VAL A 62 -6.21 13.71 -10.38
N GLN A 63 -7.39 14.34 -10.48
CA GLN A 63 -7.70 15.60 -9.79
C GLN A 63 -7.58 15.47 -8.26
N ILE A 64 -8.04 14.34 -7.70
CA ILE A 64 -7.96 14.08 -6.25
C ILE A 64 -6.49 13.82 -5.82
N LEU A 65 -5.75 13.07 -6.63
CA LEU A 65 -4.43 12.57 -6.24
C LEU A 65 -3.30 13.57 -6.52
N ALA A 66 -3.42 14.39 -7.58
CA ALA A 66 -2.37 15.32 -7.99
C ALA A 66 -1.88 16.23 -6.85
N PRO A 67 -2.74 16.97 -6.12
CA PRO A 67 -2.28 17.85 -5.04
C PRO A 67 -1.59 17.09 -3.90
N ILE A 68 -1.93 15.81 -3.69
CA ILE A 68 -1.31 14.99 -2.65
C ILE A 68 0.10 14.58 -3.05
N VAL A 69 0.30 14.09 -4.28
CA VAL A 69 1.62 13.63 -4.76
C VAL A 69 2.58 14.76 -5.05
N GLU A 70 2.09 15.98 -5.30
CA GLU A 70 2.90 17.19 -5.45
C GLU A 70 3.45 17.69 -4.10
N GLY A 71 2.87 17.27 -3.00
CA GLY A 71 3.32 17.63 -1.66
C GLY A 71 4.75 17.17 -1.36
N PRO A 72 5.46 17.86 -0.45
CA PRO A 72 6.84 17.51 -0.09
C PRO A 72 6.94 16.22 0.73
N THR A 73 5.87 15.87 1.45
CA THR A 73 5.84 14.70 2.32
C THR A 73 4.49 14.01 2.24
N TRP A 74 4.50 12.68 2.02
CA TRP A 74 3.30 11.87 2.03
C TRP A 74 3.61 10.38 2.25
N LEU A 75 2.63 9.68 2.78
CA LEU A 75 2.59 8.22 2.88
C LEU A 75 1.28 7.75 2.26
N ILE A 76 1.34 7.13 1.08
CA ILE A 76 0.15 6.74 0.31
C ILE A 76 0.10 5.22 0.21
N ASP A 77 -1.02 4.60 0.59
CA ASP A 77 -1.24 3.17 0.36
C ASP A 77 -2.41 2.89 -0.58
N GLY A 78 -2.24 1.85 -1.34
CA GLY A 78 -3.23 1.35 -2.30
C GLY A 78 -2.61 0.88 -3.61
N MET A 79 -3.30 -0.04 -4.30
CA MET A 79 -2.79 -0.54 -5.58
C MET A 79 -3.13 0.41 -6.72
N TRP A 80 -4.39 0.72 -6.95
CA TRP A 80 -4.92 1.64 -7.97
C TRP A 80 -4.01 1.82 -9.20
N SER A 81 -3.90 0.77 -10.03
CA SER A 81 -2.89 0.64 -11.09
C SER A 81 -2.94 1.74 -12.16
N LYS A 82 -4.10 2.40 -12.35
CA LYS A 82 -4.25 3.51 -13.31
C LYS A 82 -3.55 4.80 -12.85
N THR A 83 -3.29 4.96 -11.55
CA THR A 83 -2.60 6.12 -10.97
C THR A 83 -1.22 5.76 -10.41
N LEU A 84 -0.73 4.54 -10.70
CA LEU A 84 0.53 4.05 -10.14
C LEU A 84 1.71 4.90 -10.58
N ASP A 85 1.78 5.26 -11.86
CA ASP A 85 2.85 6.05 -12.46
C ASP A 85 2.99 7.44 -11.82
N MET A 86 1.88 8.13 -11.53
CA MET A 86 1.89 9.43 -10.85
C MET A 86 2.60 9.35 -9.49
N ARG A 87 2.28 8.32 -8.70
CA ARG A 87 2.87 8.11 -7.37
C ARG A 87 4.32 7.66 -7.48
N TYR A 88 4.60 6.78 -8.45
CA TYR A 88 5.93 6.25 -8.68
C TYR A 88 6.92 7.36 -8.99
N LYS A 89 6.64 8.21 -9.98
CA LYS A 89 7.49 9.35 -10.39
C LYS A 89 7.85 10.33 -9.27
N ARG A 90 7.03 10.40 -8.24
CA ARG A 90 7.21 11.34 -7.11
C ARG A 90 7.67 10.65 -5.84
N ALA A 91 7.62 9.33 -5.78
CA ALA A 91 8.04 8.57 -4.61
C ALA A 91 9.55 8.65 -4.39
N THR A 92 9.97 8.70 -3.15
CA THR A 92 11.36 8.53 -2.71
C THR A 92 11.64 7.11 -2.23
N LEU A 93 10.56 6.36 -1.92
CA LEU A 93 10.62 4.96 -1.54
C LEU A 93 9.31 4.24 -1.88
N VAL A 94 9.42 3.05 -2.44
CA VAL A 94 8.28 2.15 -2.64
C VAL A 94 8.42 0.90 -1.78
N LEU A 95 7.40 0.61 -0.99
CA LEU A 95 7.30 -0.59 -0.15
C LEU A 95 6.26 -1.54 -0.74
N PHE A 96 6.74 -2.64 -1.33
CA PHE A 96 5.89 -3.57 -2.07
C PHE A 96 5.60 -4.84 -1.26
N LEU A 97 4.34 -5.01 -0.84
CA LEU A 97 3.87 -6.24 -0.18
C LEU A 97 3.51 -7.30 -1.24
N ASP A 98 4.52 -7.98 -1.81
CA ASP A 98 4.39 -8.98 -2.89
C ASP A 98 4.11 -10.38 -2.35
N TYR A 99 3.09 -10.51 -1.49
CA TYR A 99 2.74 -11.79 -0.88
C TYR A 99 2.09 -12.75 -1.88
N LYS A 100 2.14 -14.06 -1.57
CA LYS A 100 1.43 -15.07 -2.35
C LYS A 100 -0.08 -14.78 -2.39
N PRO A 101 -0.75 -14.86 -3.57
CA PRO A 101 -2.17 -14.55 -3.70
C PRO A 101 -3.06 -15.33 -2.72
N ALA A 102 -2.76 -16.60 -2.45
CA ALA A 102 -3.49 -17.40 -1.49
C ALA A 102 -3.47 -16.81 -0.07
N VAL A 103 -2.32 -16.25 0.37
CA VAL A 103 -2.19 -15.57 1.67
C VAL A 103 -3.07 -14.32 1.71
N CYS A 104 -3.05 -13.55 0.63
CA CYS A 104 -3.87 -12.33 0.51
C CYS A 104 -5.36 -12.66 0.49
N ALA A 105 -5.77 -13.68 -0.28
CA ALA A 105 -7.16 -14.12 -0.38
C ALA A 105 -7.69 -14.62 0.98
N TRP A 106 -6.92 -15.45 1.67
CA TRP A 106 -7.27 -15.93 3.01
C TRP A 106 -7.46 -14.76 4.01
N ARG A 107 -6.50 -13.82 4.05
CA ARG A 107 -6.58 -12.65 4.93
C ARG A 107 -7.74 -11.72 4.57
N ALA A 108 -8.02 -11.52 3.28
CA ALA A 108 -9.18 -10.76 2.84
C ALA A 108 -10.49 -11.45 3.24
N MET A 109 -10.58 -12.75 3.10
CA MET A 109 -11.74 -13.55 3.48
C MET A 109 -12.01 -13.49 4.99
N THR A 110 -11.00 -13.76 5.82
CA THR A 110 -11.13 -13.69 7.29
C THR A 110 -11.51 -12.28 7.75
N ARG A 111 -10.96 -11.24 7.11
CA ARG A 111 -11.35 -9.86 7.36
C ARG A 111 -12.81 -9.58 7.00
N SER A 112 -13.26 -10.01 5.80
CA SER A 112 -14.64 -9.80 5.35
C SER A 112 -15.64 -10.50 6.27
N PHE A 113 -15.33 -11.71 6.76
CA PHE A 113 -16.17 -12.37 7.77
C PHE A 113 -16.25 -11.57 9.09
N LYS A 114 -15.10 -11.06 9.57
CA LYS A 114 -15.02 -10.30 10.83
C LYS A 114 -15.75 -8.96 10.76
N HIS A 115 -15.76 -8.31 9.59
CA HIS A 115 -16.30 -6.97 9.37
C HIS A 115 -17.54 -6.94 8.47
N MET A 116 -18.20 -8.09 8.25
CA MET A 116 -19.37 -8.20 7.38
C MET A 116 -20.43 -7.16 7.76
N GLY A 117 -20.87 -6.37 6.77
CA GLY A 117 -21.88 -5.33 6.94
C GLY A 117 -21.42 -4.09 7.72
N LYS A 118 -20.18 -4.02 8.18
CA LYS A 118 -19.63 -2.87 8.91
C LYS A 118 -18.89 -1.93 7.96
N GLN A 119 -18.98 -0.63 8.26
CA GLN A 119 -18.15 0.40 7.63
C GLN A 119 -16.71 0.30 8.16
N ARG A 120 -15.74 0.47 7.27
CA ARG A 120 -14.31 0.53 7.64
C ARG A 120 -13.78 1.94 7.45
N ASP A 121 -12.86 2.37 8.32
CA ASP A 121 -12.30 3.73 8.32
C ASP A 121 -11.39 3.99 7.09
N ASP A 122 -10.88 2.93 6.45
CA ASP A 122 -10.01 2.99 5.28
C ASP A 122 -10.75 2.82 3.94
N LEU A 123 -12.09 2.84 3.96
CA LEU A 123 -12.96 2.82 2.78
C LEU A 123 -13.82 4.09 2.69
N ALA A 124 -14.29 4.40 1.49
CA ALA A 124 -15.25 5.48 1.27
C ALA A 124 -16.57 5.24 2.02
N PRO A 125 -17.32 6.31 2.36
CA PRO A 125 -18.61 6.18 3.04
C PRO A 125 -19.57 5.24 2.30
N GLY A 126 -20.34 4.45 3.04
CA GLY A 126 -21.29 3.48 2.48
C GLY A 126 -20.66 2.20 1.91
N CYS A 127 -19.34 2.12 1.77
CA CYS A 127 -18.63 0.94 1.28
C CYS A 127 -18.46 -0.10 2.39
N LYS A 128 -19.49 -0.91 2.61
CA LYS A 128 -19.45 -1.98 3.61
C LYS A 128 -18.75 -3.22 3.08
N ASP A 129 -17.98 -3.90 3.94
CA ASP A 129 -17.36 -5.19 3.60
C ASP A 129 -18.42 -6.23 3.23
N LYS A 130 -18.21 -6.92 2.12
CA LYS A 130 -19.07 -7.99 1.60
C LYS A 130 -18.22 -9.11 1.01
N LEU A 131 -18.78 -10.30 0.94
CA LEU A 131 -18.19 -11.41 0.21
C LEU A 131 -18.47 -11.22 -1.29
N ASP A 132 -17.43 -10.94 -2.07
CA ASP A 132 -17.53 -10.71 -3.50
C ASP A 132 -16.57 -11.65 -4.26
N LEU A 133 -17.11 -12.59 -5.02
CA LEU A 133 -16.33 -13.55 -5.79
C LEU A 133 -15.43 -12.88 -6.85
N LYS A 134 -15.87 -11.75 -7.45
CA LYS A 134 -15.07 -10.99 -8.40
C LYS A 134 -13.84 -10.40 -7.71
N PHE A 135 -14.00 -9.92 -6.49
CA PHE A 135 -12.90 -9.40 -5.68
C PHE A 135 -11.87 -10.48 -5.32
N TYR A 136 -12.31 -11.69 -4.95
CA TYR A 136 -11.37 -12.80 -4.69
C TYR A 136 -10.69 -13.30 -5.97
N LYS A 137 -11.40 -13.34 -7.10
CA LYS A 137 -10.80 -13.65 -8.41
C LYS A 137 -9.71 -12.61 -8.77
N TYR A 138 -9.95 -11.33 -8.50
CA TYR A 138 -8.95 -10.27 -8.65
C TYR A 138 -7.71 -10.51 -7.78
N ILE A 139 -7.88 -10.84 -6.48
CA ILE A 139 -6.75 -11.14 -5.58
C ILE A 139 -5.93 -12.31 -6.10
N LEU A 140 -6.58 -13.40 -6.49
CA LEU A 140 -5.90 -14.60 -7.02
C LEU A 140 -5.20 -14.33 -8.35
N GLY A 141 -5.77 -13.47 -9.19
CA GLY A 141 -5.20 -13.02 -10.47
C GLY A 141 -4.13 -11.94 -10.36
N PHE A 142 -3.87 -11.39 -9.18
CA PHE A 142 -2.98 -10.23 -8.97
C PHE A 142 -1.61 -10.38 -9.62
N ARG A 143 -0.99 -11.57 -9.53
CA ARG A 143 0.33 -11.85 -10.11
C ARG A 143 0.36 -11.79 -11.63
N LYS A 144 -0.75 -12.16 -12.30
CA LYS A 144 -0.88 -12.15 -13.76
C LYS A 144 -1.35 -10.79 -14.31
N GLY A 145 -1.74 -9.87 -13.43
CA GLY A 145 -2.27 -8.55 -13.81
C GLY A 145 -1.52 -7.40 -13.14
N CYS A 146 -2.05 -6.91 -12.02
CA CYS A 146 -1.53 -5.70 -11.38
C CYS A 146 -0.06 -5.80 -10.96
N ARG A 147 0.43 -6.97 -10.56
CA ARG A 147 1.85 -7.17 -10.25
C ARG A 147 2.76 -6.87 -11.43
N LEU A 148 2.37 -7.22 -12.65
CA LEU A 148 3.17 -6.95 -13.85
C LEU A 148 3.32 -5.43 -14.09
N LYS A 149 2.27 -4.65 -13.80
CA LYS A 149 2.35 -3.17 -13.87
C LYS A 149 3.31 -2.60 -12.84
N VAL A 150 3.38 -3.18 -11.64
CA VAL A 150 4.38 -2.80 -10.63
C VAL A 150 5.78 -3.11 -11.12
N LEU A 151 6.02 -4.32 -11.65
CA LEU A 151 7.33 -4.69 -12.19
C LEU A 151 7.75 -3.82 -13.37
N GLN A 152 6.80 -3.44 -14.24
CA GLN A 152 7.06 -2.51 -15.33
C GLN A 152 7.46 -1.13 -14.78
N ALA A 153 6.70 -0.57 -13.83
CA ALA A 153 7.05 0.71 -13.21
C ALA A 153 8.43 0.68 -12.53
N MET A 154 8.82 -0.47 -11.94
CA MET A 154 10.18 -0.67 -11.41
C MET A 154 11.27 -0.60 -12.50
N GLN A 155 10.99 -1.10 -13.69
CA GLN A 155 11.90 -1.05 -14.81
C GLN A 155 11.97 0.34 -15.45
N ASP A 156 10.84 1.02 -15.51
CA ASP A 156 10.71 2.37 -16.09
C ASP A 156 11.34 3.46 -15.19
N HIS A 157 11.44 3.18 -13.87
CA HIS A 157 11.94 4.10 -12.85
C HIS A 157 12.98 3.43 -11.94
N PRO A 158 14.14 3.01 -12.48
CA PRO A 158 15.17 2.29 -11.70
C PRO A 158 15.83 3.14 -10.61
N GLU A 159 15.69 4.47 -10.69
CA GLU A 159 16.19 5.42 -9.71
C GLU A 159 15.38 5.41 -8.40
N ILE A 160 14.16 4.89 -8.41
CA ILE A 160 13.29 4.87 -7.21
C ILE A 160 13.58 3.61 -6.39
N PRO A 161 14.06 3.74 -5.16
CA PRO A 161 14.31 2.60 -4.28
C PRO A 161 13.04 1.80 -4.00
N ILE A 162 13.13 0.47 -4.12
CA ILE A 162 12.03 -0.43 -3.82
C ILE A 162 12.46 -1.50 -2.84
N ILE A 163 11.67 -1.68 -1.79
CA ILE A 163 11.80 -2.79 -0.88
C ILE A 163 10.59 -3.72 -1.05
N SER A 164 10.84 -4.93 -1.52
CA SER A 164 9.80 -5.93 -1.75
C SER A 164 9.78 -6.98 -0.64
N PHE A 165 8.60 -7.24 -0.10
CA PHE A 165 8.37 -8.23 0.95
C PHE A 165 7.58 -9.41 0.38
N ALA A 166 8.20 -10.57 0.27
CA ALA A 166 7.56 -11.79 -0.21
C ALA A 166 6.71 -12.49 0.88
N LYS A 167 6.95 -12.18 2.14
CA LYS A 167 6.27 -12.77 3.32
C LYS A 167 5.92 -11.69 4.34
N PRO A 168 4.80 -11.85 5.09
CA PRO A 168 4.41 -10.90 6.15
C PRO A 168 5.48 -10.68 7.22
N LYS A 169 6.27 -11.71 7.54
CA LYS A 169 7.36 -11.64 8.52
C LYS A 169 8.42 -10.61 8.13
N GLN A 170 8.78 -10.53 6.84
CA GLN A 170 9.77 -9.56 6.35
C GLN A 170 9.31 -8.11 6.56
N ALA A 171 8.02 -7.82 6.30
CA ALA A 171 7.46 -6.51 6.56
C ALA A 171 7.43 -6.15 8.06
N GLN A 172 7.21 -7.15 8.94
CA GLN A 172 7.29 -6.97 10.38
C GLN A 172 8.74 -6.71 10.85
N GLU A 173 9.70 -7.44 10.30
CA GLU A 173 11.14 -7.25 10.56
C GLU A 173 11.60 -5.86 10.13
N PHE A 174 11.14 -5.38 8.97
CA PHE A 174 11.39 -4.02 8.50
C PHE A 174 10.89 -2.96 9.49
N LEU A 175 9.62 -3.09 9.96
CA LEU A 175 9.06 -2.16 10.93
C LEU A 175 9.83 -2.14 12.26
N ALA A 176 10.23 -3.31 12.75
CA ALA A 176 11.00 -3.42 14.00
C ALA A 176 12.37 -2.75 13.88
N GLN A 177 13.06 -2.97 12.74
CA GLN A 177 14.36 -2.34 12.48
C GLN A 177 14.23 -0.83 12.27
N LEU A 178 13.18 -0.35 11.56
CA LEU A 178 12.91 1.07 11.39
C LEU A 178 12.68 1.75 12.75
N GLN A 179 11.87 1.13 13.61
CA GLN A 179 11.62 1.67 14.95
C GLN A 179 12.91 1.77 15.77
N GLN A 180 13.74 0.74 15.75
CA GLN A 180 15.03 0.75 16.43
C GLN A 180 15.93 1.89 15.90
N TYR A 181 16.08 2.00 14.59
CA TYR A 181 16.88 3.03 13.94
C TYR A 181 16.43 4.45 14.32
N LEU A 182 15.10 4.70 14.36
CA LEU A 182 14.57 6.01 14.76
C LEU A 182 14.79 6.32 16.24
N ASN A 183 14.68 5.31 17.11
CA ASN A 183 14.97 5.46 18.53
C ASN A 183 16.46 5.79 18.76
N ASP A 184 17.35 5.11 18.04
CA ASP A 184 18.82 5.32 18.14
C ASP A 184 19.24 6.72 17.65
N LYS A 185 18.45 7.37 16.78
CA LYS A 185 18.68 8.74 16.32
C LYS A 185 18.19 9.82 17.29
N GLN A 186 17.30 9.48 18.21
CA GLN A 186 16.72 10.42 19.18
C GLN A 186 17.53 10.47 20.49
N ASN A 187 18.42 9.49 20.70
CA ASN A 187 19.35 9.43 21.82
C ASN A 187 20.74 9.95 21.42
#